data_3be8b444be4f243d4372e0473913db57
#
_entry.id   3be8b444be4f243d4372e0473913db57
#
_cell.length_a   1.000
_cell.length_b   1.000
_cell.length_c   1.000
_cell.angle_alpha   90.00
_cell.angle_beta   90.00
_cell.angle_gamma   90.00
#
_symmetry.space_group_name_H-M   'P 1'
#
loop_
_entity.id
_entity.type
_entity.pdbx_description
1 polymer ?
#
loop_
_entity_poly.entity_id
_entity_poly.type
_entity_poly.pdbx_seq_one_letter_code
_entity_poly.pdbx_strand_id
1 'polypeptide(L)'
;TAIASFATFLENAVVVLPATLVGILVWKQIDGIGIDGIAAGFVATEIITAVAACIFRKIRHKNTSFYIVPDKNPGINLDFSIKSTMEEAQTVHKRIIEFCQEQGASKSKANLAAVCAEEMTVNIIRFGGKTSNWIDINLCLEDELCRLRIRDNGVNFNPLEYQYDSEDFDIHGIELVKKVSKSMDYIRAIDMNNTIISF
;
A
#
# COMPACT_ATOMS: atom_id res chain seq x y z
N THR A 1 7.00 -11.25 -6.34
CA THR A 1 7.15 -12.72 -6.23
C THR A 1 8.59 -13.14 -6.45
N ALA A 2 9.27 -12.75 -7.56
CA ALA A 2 10.67 -13.15 -7.83
C ALA A 2 11.66 -12.68 -6.75
N ILE A 3 11.50 -11.46 -6.23
CA ILE A 3 12.36 -10.91 -5.17
C ILE A 3 12.21 -11.69 -3.86
N ALA A 4 10.98 -12.06 -3.51
CA ALA A 4 10.73 -12.86 -2.30
C ALA A 4 11.36 -14.26 -2.43
N SER A 5 11.19 -14.92 -3.58
CA SER A 5 11.79 -16.23 -3.84
C SER A 5 13.32 -16.18 -3.84
N PHE A 6 13.90 -15.13 -4.39
CA PHE A 6 15.36 -14.93 -4.38
C PHE A 6 15.89 -14.65 -2.97
N ALA A 7 15.17 -13.86 -2.18
CA ALA A 7 15.53 -13.62 -0.78
C ALA A 7 15.51 -14.91 0.06
N THR A 8 14.47 -15.74 -0.08
CA THR A 8 14.37 -17.04 0.58
C THR A 8 15.46 -18.00 0.11
N PHE A 9 15.81 -18.02 -1.17
CA PHE A 9 16.93 -18.81 -1.68
C PHE A 9 18.27 -18.37 -1.07
N LEU A 10 18.54 -17.07 -1.04
CA LEU A 10 19.75 -16.52 -0.41
C LEU A 10 19.83 -16.85 1.08
N GLU A 11 18.72 -16.71 1.80
CA GLU A 11 18.62 -17.07 3.20
C GLU A 11 19.00 -18.53 3.43
N ASN A 12 18.39 -19.46 2.72
CA ASN A 12 18.67 -20.88 2.86
C ASN A 12 20.09 -21.25 2.43
N ALA A 13 20.57 -20.76 1.30
CA ALA A 13 21.87 -21.16 0.75
C ALA A 13 23.06 -20.49 1.47
N VAL A 14 22.91 -19.25 1.89
CA VAL A 14 24.04 -18.43 2.39
C VAL A 14 24.08 -18.38 3.91
N VAL A 15 22.93 -18.48 4.58
CA VAL A 15 22.86 -18.36 6.04
C VAL A 15 22.53 -19.68 6.71
N VAL A 16 21.46 -20.36 6.32
CA VAL A 16 20.99 -21.58 6.99
C VAL A 16 22.01 -22.73 6.86
N LEU A 17 22.48 -23.03 5.65
CA LEU A 17 23.42 -24.14 5.43
C LEU A 17 24.76 -23.95 6.18
N PRO A 18 25.46 -22.80 6.09
CA PRO A 18 26.68 -22.61 6.84
C PRO A 18 26.47 -22.62 8.36
N ALA A 19 25.38 -21.99 8.85
CA ALA A 19 25.10 -21.94 10.28
C ALA A 19 24.80 -23.32 10.87
N THR A 20 24.04 -24.16 10.15
CA THR A 20 23.79 -25.55 10.56
C THR A 20 25.06 -26.38 10.55
N LEU A 21 25.93 -26.24 9.55
CA LEU A 21 27.22 -26.92 9.50
C LEU A 21 28.11 -26.54 10.68
N VAL A 22 28.23 -25.27 11.00
CA VAL A 22 28.96 -24.77 12.17
C VAL A 22 28.34 -25.30 13.45
N GLY A 23 27.03 -25.28 13.60
CA GLY A 23 26.30 -25.83 14.74
C GLY A 23 26.62 -27.33 14.97
N ILE A 24 26.59 -28.15 13.90
CA ILE A 24 26.92 -29.56 13.95
C ILE A 24 28.37 -29.77 14.41
N LEU A 25 29.32 -29.02 13.85
CA LEU A 25 30.73 -29.16 14.17
C LEU A 25 31.05 -28.78 15.61
N VAL A 26 30.49 -27.70 16.10
CA VAL A 26 30.67 -27.19 17.46
C VAL A 26 30.05 -28.16 18.48
N TRP A 27 28.81 -28.60 18.24
CA TRP A 27 28.11 -29.51 19.18
C TRP A 27 28.70 -30.90 19.22
N LYS A 28 29.19 -31.39 18.10
CA LYS A 28 29.92 -32.66 18.05
C LYS A 28 31.17 -32.69 18.95
N GLN A 29 31.81 -31.56 19.14
CA GLN A 29 32.94 -31.42 20.05
C GLN A 29 32.53 -31.40 21.52
N ILE A 30 31.29 -30.93 21.84
CA ILE A 30 30.81 -30.81 23.21
C ILE A 30 30.15 -32.10 23.68
N ASP A 31 29.21 -32.67 22.93
CA ASP A 31 28.35 -33.79 23.37
C ASP A 31 28.45 -35.07 22.53
N GLY A 32 29.24 -35.08 21.48
CA GLY A 32 29.41 -36.28 20.61
C GLY A 32 28.19 -36.59 19.72
N ILE A 33 27.06 -35.92 19.87
CA ILE A 33 25.82 -36.11 19.10
C ILE A 33 25.49 -34.81 18.35
N GLY A 34 25.53 -34.87 17.02
CA GLY A 34 25.35 -33.67 16.17
C GLY A 34 23.92 -33.15 16.02
N ILE A 35 22.89 -33.85 16.53
CA ILE A 35 21.48 -33.54 16.33
C ILE A 35 21.10 -32.23 17.03
N ASP A 36 21.53 -32.02 18.27
CA ASP A 36 21.25 -30.79 19.02
C ASP A 36 21.94 -29.59 18.40
N GLY A 37 23.08 -29.78 17.76
CA GLY A 37 23.81 -28.78 17.00
C GLY A 37 23.02 -28.30 15.76
N ILE A 38 22.23 -29.16 15.13
CA ILE A 38 21.36 -28.81 14.01
C ILE A 38 20.27 -27.87 14.51
N ALA A 39 19.58 -28.21 15.61
CA ALA A 39 18.53 -27.37 16.19
C ALA A 39 19.09 -26.02 16.65
N ALA A 40 20.23 -25.99 17.32
CA ALA A 40 20.91 -24.76 17.70
C ALA A 40 21.31 -23.89 16.49
N GLY A 41 21.75 -24.52 15.39
CA GLY A 41 22.08 -23.85 14.15
C GLY A 41 20.85 -23.17 13.51
N PHE A 42 19.69 -23.82 13.50
CA PHE A 42 18.45 -23.21 13.02
C PHE A 42 18.04 -22.00 13.84
N VAL A 43 18.03 -22.11 15.16
CA VAL A 43 17.68 -20.98 16.05
C VAL A 43 18.66 -19.81 15.86
N ALA A 44 19.95 -20.09 15.78
CA ALA A 44 20.96 -19.05 15.53
C ALA A 44 20.74 -18.36 14.19
N THR A 45 20.36 -19.09 13.15
CA THR A 45 20.07 -18.55 11.82
C THR A 45 18.89 -17.58 11.85
N GLU A 46 17.78 -17.94 12.49
CA GLU A 46 16.62 -17.09 12.63
C GLU A 46 16.97 -15.76 13.32
N ILE A 47 17.75 -15.82 14.39
CA ILE A 47 18.21 -14.64 15.10
C ILE A 47 19.11 -13.78 14.22
N ILE A 48 20.08 -14.37 13.52
CA ILE A 48 21.00 -13.65 12.63
C ILE A 48 20.21 -12.98 11.49
N THR A 49 19.28 -13.69 10.89
CA THR A 49 18.46 -13.17 9.79
C THR A 49 17.57 -12.01 10.26
N ALA A 50 16.95 -12.14 11.43
CA ALA A 50 16.13 -11.07 12.02
C ALA A 50 16.98 -9.82 12.30
N VAL A 51 18.15 -9.98 12.89
CA VAL A 51 19.10 -8.88 13.15
C VAL A 51 19.58 -8.25 11.85
N ALA A 52 19.96 -9.04 10.86
CA ALA A 52 20.39 -8.56 9.56
C ALA A 52 19.28 -7.77 8.83
N ALA A 53 18.05 -8.25 8.88
CA ALA A 53 16.89 -7.56 8.33
C ALA A 53 16.64 -6.21 9.01
N CYS A 54 16.75 -6.17 10.35
CA CYS A 54 16.62 -4.93 11.12
C CYS A 54 17.72 -3.91 10.76
N ILE A 55 18.97 -4.37 10.65
CA ILE A 55 20.11 -3.52 10.26
C ILE A 55 19.93 -3.00 8.83
N PHE A 56 19.60 -3.88 7.89
CA PHE A 56 19.38 -3.51 6.48
C PHE A 56 18.28 -2.46 6.35
N ARG A 57 17.17 -2.67 7.07
CA ARG A 57 16.07 -1.71 7.10
C ARG A 57 16.50 -0.35 7.66
N LYS A 58 17.25 -0.34 8.77
CA LYS A 58 17.74 0.88 9.40
C LYS A 58 18.71 1.66 8.49
N ILE A 59 19.54 0.96 7.71
CA ILE A 59 20.46 1.58 6.76
C ILE A 59 19.69 2.20 5.59
N ARG A 60 18.68 1.48 5.07
CA ARG A 60 17.93 1.91 3.89
C ARG A 60 16.88 2.99 4.20
N HIS A 61 16.34 2.97 5.41
CA HIS A 61 15.28 3.87 5.85
C HIS A 61 15.68 4.56 7.16
N LYS A 62 16.56 5.56 7.06
CA LYS A 62 17.16 6.28 8.21
C LYS A 62 16.16 6.90 9.20
N ASN A 63 14.90 7.10 8.79
CA ASN A 63 13.86 7.78 9.58
C ASN A 63 12.67 6.90 9.97
N THR A 64 12.74 5.58 9.77
CA THR A 64 11.61 4.70 10.11
C THR A 64 11.80 4.00 11.45
N SER A 65 10.73 3.95 12.23
CA SER A 65 10.64 3.21 13.48
C SER A 65 10.85 1.70 13.28
N PHE A 66 11.14 0.97 14.36
CA PHE A 66 11.49 -0.47 14.36
C PHE A 66 10.33 -1.42 13.95
N TYR A 67 9.21 -0.89 13.48
CA TYR A 67 8.05 -1.69 13.11
C TYR A 67 8.22 -2.39 11.76
N ILE A 68 7.78 -3.65 11.68
CA ILE A 68 7.79 -4.49 10.46
C ILE A 68 6.83 -3.95 9.40
N VAL A 69 5.81 -3.22 9.81
CA VAL A 69 4.87 -2.53 8.92
C VAL A 69 5.49 -1.21 8.47
N PRO A 70 5.49 -0.87 7.17
CA PRO A 70 5.90 0.46 6.72
C PRO A 70 5.14 1.50 7.52
N ASP A 71 5.86 2.49 8.07
CA ASP A 71 5.21 3.63 8.71
C ASP A 71 4.14 4.18 7.76
N LYS A 72 3.04 4.64 8.34
CA LYS A 72 2.08 5.47 7.61
C LYS A 72 2.88 6.49 6.81
N ASN A 73 2.45 6.75 5.59
CA ASN A 73 3.05 7.77 4.74
C ASN A 73 3.49 8.96 5.60
N PRO A 74 4.70 9.50 5.42
CA PRO A 74 5.25 10.55 6.27
C PRO A 74 4.43 11.86 6.25
N GLY A 75 3.40 11.94 5.41
CA GLY A 75 2.51 13.07 5.27
C GLY A 75 1.38 13.12 6.31
N ILE A 76 0.68 14.21 6.29
CA ILE A 76 -0.53 14.43 7.09
C ILE A 76 -1.69 13.71 6.38
N ASN A 77 -2.39 12.85 7.11
CA ASN A 77 -3.39 11.96 6.52
C ASN A 77 -4.81 12.32 6.96
N LEU A 78 -5.73 12.31 6.00
CA LEU A 78 -7.16 12.27 6.21
C LEU A 78 -7.67 10.87 5.84
N ASP A 79 -8.28 10.18 6.79
CA ASP A 79 -8.88 8.87 6.56
C ASP A 79 -10.37 8.91 6.92
N PHE A 80 -11.22 8.49 6.02
CA PHE A 80 -12.65 8.33 6.28
C PHE A 80 -13.30 7.33 5.33
N SER A 81 -14.42 6.77 5.77
CA SER A 81 -15.25 5.87 4.96
C SER A 81 -16.62 6.48 4.75
N ILE A 82 -17.21 6.20 3.60
CA ILE A 82 -18.57 6.58 3.25
C ILE A 82 -19.36 5.36 2.80
N LYS A 83 -20.67 5.42 2.88
CA LYS A 83 -21.54 4.46 2.20
C LYS A 83 -21.53 4.74 0.70
N SER A 84 -21.70 3.68 -0.09
CA SER A 84 -21.76 3.80 -1.56
C SER A 84 -23.11 4.37 -2.03
N THR A 85 -23.41 5.63 -1.61
CA THR A 85 -24.63 6.39 -1.99
C THR A 85 -24.27 7.76 -2.50
N MET A 86 -25.11 8.30 -3.39
CA MET A 86 -24.87 9.63 -3.98
C MET A 86 -24.91 10.76 -2.95
N GLU A 87 -25.71 10.62 -1.90
CA GLU A 87 -25.78 11.60 -0.80
C GLU A 87 -24.44 11.67 -0.06
N GLU A 88 -23.83 10.54 0.20
CA GLU A 88 -22.52 10.48 0.86
C GLU A 88 -21.40 10.99 -0.06
N ALA A 89 -21.46 10.68 -1.37
CA ALA A 89 -20.50 11.16 -2.34
C ALA A 89 -20.42 12.69 -2.38
N GLN A 90 -21.55 13.39 -2.27
CA GLN A 90 -21.59 14.85 -2.22
C GLN A 90 -20.83 15.46 -1.03
N THR A 91 -20.60 14.69 0.03
CA THR A 91 -19.84 15.15 1.21
C THR A 91 -18.33 15.07 1.02
N VAL A 92 -17.85 14.23 0.09
CA VAL A 92 -16.43 13.94 -0.11
C VAL A 92 -15.64 15.19 -0.47
N HIS A 93 -16.11 15.94 -1.45
CA HIS A 93 -15.48 17.17 -1.89
C HIS A 93 -15.24 18.14 -0.74
N LYS A 94 -16.30 18.41 0.03
CA LYS A 94 -16.26 19.34 1.15
C LYS A 94 -15.26 18.89 2.22
N ARG A 95 -15.29 17.61 2.61
CA ARG A 95 -14.37 17.05 3.63
C ARG A 95 -12.91 17.22 3.22
N ILE A 96 -12.59 16.97 1.95
CA ILE A 96 -11.21 17.11 1.44
C ILE A 96 -10.78 18.58 1.41
N ILE A 97 -11.65 19.48 0.95
CA ILE A 97 -11.34 20.91 0.93
C ILE A 97 -11.09 21.44 2.34
N GLU A 98 -11.97 21.13 3.30
CA GLU A 98 -11.84 21.56 4.70
C GLU A 98 -10.51 21.08 5.29
N PHE A 99 -10.19 19.78 5.14
CA PHE A 99 -8.93 19.22 5.62
C PHE A 99 -7.72 19.90 4.97
N CYS A 100 -7.71 20.06 3.65
CA CYS A 100 -6.59 20.70 2.95
C CYS A 100 -6.40 22.17 3.40
N GLN A 101 -7.49 22.90 3.66
CA GLN A 101 -7.43 24.26 4.18
C GLN A 101 -6.86 24.32 5.60
N GLU A 102 -7.30 23.43 6.49
CA GLU A 102 -6.79 23.33 7.86
C GLU A 102 -5.27 23.00 7.89
N GLN A 103 -4.80 22.24 6.91
CA GLN A 103 -3.39 21.86 6.81
C GLN A 103 -2.56 22.86 5.97
N GLY A 104 -3.14 23.98 5.52
CA GLY A 104 -2.44 25.03 4.77
C GLY A 104 -2.04 24.62 3.34
N ALA A 105 -2.66 23.58 2.78
CA ALA A 105 -2.41 23.17 1.41
C ALA A 105 -2.84 24.24 0.41
N SER A 106 -2.18 24.33 -0.75
CA SER A 106 -2.57 25.28 -1.79
C SER A 106 -3.97 24.97 -2.31
N LYS A 107 -4.72 26.04 -2.65
CA LYS A 107 -6.08 25.91 -3.21
C LYS A 107 -6.13 25.02 -4.46
N SER A 108 -5.08 25.05 -5.27
CA SER A 108 -4.99 24.22 -6.47
C SER A 108 -4.90 22.74 -6.11
N LYS A 109 -4.02 22.35 -5.16
CA LYS A 109 -3.90 20.96 -4.69
C LYS A 109 -5.20 20.49 -4.04
N ALA A 110 -5.81 21.32 -3.20
CA ALA A 110 -7.07 21.02 -2.53
C ALA A 110 -8.20 20.73 -3.51
N ASN A 111 -8.41 21.63 -4.47
CA ASN A 111 -9.46 21.46 -5.49
C ASN A 111 -9.21 20.23 -6.36
N LEU A 112 -7.96 20.00 -6.76
CA LEU A 112 -7.61 18.86 -7.59
C LEU A 112 -7.91 17.54 -6.88
N ALA A 113 -7.47 17.40 -5.63
CA ALA A 113 -7.73 16.21 -4.81
C ALA A 113 -9.23 16.00 -4.57
N ALA A 114 -9.96 17.08 -4.28
CA ALA A 114 -11.40 17.03 -4.01
C ALA A 114 -12.20 16.59 -5.24
N VAL A 115 -11.92 17.19 -6.41
CA VAL A 115 -12.57 16.82 -7.67
C VAL A 115 -12.26 15.36 -8.03
N CYS A 116 -11.00 14.94 -7.96
CA CYS A 116 -10.65 13.56 -8.28
C CYS A 116 -11.29 12.54 -7.32
N ALA A 117 -11.38 12.86 -6.03
CA ALA A 117 -12.03 11.98 -5.07
C ALA A 117 -13.54 11.89 -5.32
N GLU A 118 -14.20 13.00 -5.61
CA GLU A 118 -15.63 13.05 -5.94
C GLU A 118 -15.92 12.24 -7.21
N GLU A 119 -15.19 12.48 -8.30
CA GLU A 119 -15.35 11.79 -9.57
C GLU A 119 -15.15 10.29 -9.45
N MET A 120 -14.08 9.87 -8.77
CA MET A 120 -13.83 8.44 -8.55
C MET A 120 -14.90 7.80 -7.66
N THR A 121 -15.38 8.51 -6.63
CA THR A 121 -16.44 8.02 -5.75
C THR A 121 -17.74 7.84 -6.52
N VAL A 122 -18.13 8.81 -7.34
CA VAL A 122 -19.33 8.73 -8.20
C VAL A 122 -19.24 7.56 -9.18
N ASN A 123 -18.08 7.36 -9.78
CA ASN A 123 -17.87 6.23 -10.69
C ASN A 123 -17.98 4.87 -9.96
N ILE A 124 -17.44 4.74 -8.76
CA ILE A 124 -17.58 3.52 -7.95
C ILE A 124 -19.07 3.27 -7.62
N ILE A 125 -19.83 4.28 -7.25
CA ILE A 125 -21.26 4.15 -6.94
C ILE A 125 -22.05 3.70 -8.18
N ARG A 126 -21.73 4.24 -9.34
CA ARG A 126 -22.43 3.91 -10.60
C ARG A 126 -22.10 2.53 -11.13
N PHE A 127 -20.81 2.15 -11.08
CA PHE A 127 -20.30 0.94 -11.73
C PHE A 127 -19.88 -0.18 -10.78
N GLY A 128 -19.76 0.10 -9.46
CA GLY A 128 -19.32 -0.87 -8.45
C GLY A 128 -20.32 -2.00 -8.17
N GLY A 129 -21.51 -1.94 -8.77
CA GLY A 129 -22.53 -2.97 -8.63
C GLY A 129 -23.19 -2.99 -7.24
N LYS A 130 -24.09 -3.95 -7.03
CA LYS A 130 -24.84 -4.10 -5.77
C LYS A 130 -23.98 -4.53 -4.57
N THR A 131 -22.77 -4.96 -4.81
CA THR A 131 -21.82 -5.42 -3.77
C THR A 131 -21.02 -4.28 -3.16
N SER A 132 -20.95 -3.11 -3.83
CA SER A 132 -20.28 -1.93 -3.29
C SER A 132 -21.11 -1.34 -2.15
N ASN A 133 -20.69 -1.56 -0.91
CA ASN A 133 -21.40 -1.09 0.27
C ASN A 133 -20.75 0.14 0.90
N TRP A 134 -19.44 0.27 0.74
CA TRP A 134 -18.64 1.36 1.29
C TRP A 134 -17.42 1.67 0.45
N ILE A 135 -16.97 2.90 0.61
CA ILE A 135 -15.80 3.45 -0.07
C ILE A 135 -14.92 4.08 1.00
N ASP A 136 -13.69 3.58 1.11
CA ASP A 136 -12.67 4.13 2.00
C ASP A 136 -11.82 5.13 1.22
N ILE A 137 -11.65 6.32 1.76
CA ILE A 137 -10.89 7.41 1.17
C ILE A 137 -9.75 7.79 2.12
N ASN A 138 -8.53 7.74 1.62
CA ASN A 138 -7.35 8.23 2.31
C ASN A 138 -6.67 9.28 1.45
N LEU A 139 -6.51 10.48 1.99
CA LEU A 139 -5.73 11.55 1.40
C LEU A 139 -4.48 11.78 2.24
N CYS A 140 -3.31 11.68 1.62
CA CYS A 140 -2.03 11.98 2.24
C CYS A 140 -1.44 13.24 1.61
N LEU A 141 -1.18 14.25 2.43
CA LEU A 141 -0.48 15.47 2.04
C LEU A 141 0.98 15.35 2.45
N GLU A 142 1.87 15.36 1.47
CA GLU A 142 3.31 15.48 1.61
C GLU A 142 3.73 16.85 1.07
N ASP A 143 4.95 17.33 1.37
CA ASP A 143 5.40 18.68 1.00
C ASP A 143 5.19 18.98 -0.48
N GLU A 144 5.58 18.07 -1.37
CA GLU A 144 5.46 18.25 -2.82
C GLU A 144 4.44 17.32 -3.48
N LEU A 145 4.04 16.24 -2.81
CA LEU A 145 3.17 15.21 -3.35
C LEU A 145 1.87 15.13 -2.57
N CYS A 146 0.76 15.07 -3.28
CA CYS A 146 -0.54 14.75 -2.72
C CYS A 146 -0.94 13.36 -3.26
N ARG A 147 -1.26 12.43 -2.37
CA ARG A 147 -1.67 11.07 -2.73
C ARG A 147 -3.06 10.77 -2.22
N LEU A 148 -3.95 10.44 -3.15
CA LEU A 148 -5.31 10.01 -2.87
C LEU A 148 -5.40 8.50 -3.10
N ARG A 149 -5.85 7.75 -2.10
CA ARG A 149 -6.17 6.33 -2.22
C ARG A 149 -7.64 6.10 -1.96
N ILE A 150 -8.29 5.39 -2.87
CA ILE A 150 -9.69 5.04 -2.79
C ILE A 150 -9.80 3.52 -2.85
N ARG A 151 -10.53 2.94 -1.91
CA ARG A 151 -10.80 1.50 -1.85
C ARG A 151 -12.29 1.25 -1.80
N ASP A 152 -12.73 0.22 -2.50
CA ASP A 152 -14.10 -0.25 -2.46
C ASP A 152 -14.16 -1.76 -2.59
N ASN A 153 -15.30 -2.34 -2.17
CA ASN A 153 -15.58 -3.77 -2.27
C ASN A 153 -16.56 -4.11 -3.40
N GLY A 154 -16.63 -3.25 -4.41
CA GLY A 154 -17.48 -3.45 -5.58
C GLY A 154 -16.96 -4.52 -6.56
N VAL A 155 -17.60 -4.61 -7.70
CA VAL A 155 -17.15 -5.48 -8.79
C VAL A 155 -15.73 -5.10 -9.24
N ASN A 156 -15.05 -6.05 -9.87
CA ASN A 156 -13.72 -5.78 -10.41
C ASN A 156 -13.83 -4.72 -11.53
N PHE A 157 -13.36 -3.53 -11.25
CA PHE A 157 -13.36 -2.42 -12.19
C PHE A 157 -11.98 -1.73 -12.16
N ASN A 158 -11.21 -1.91 -13.24
CA ASN A 158 -9.92 -1.25 -13.40
C ASN A 158 -10.10 0.08 -14.15
N PRO A 159 -10.02 1.22 -13.49
CA PRO A 159 -10.19 2.51 -14.15
C PRO A 159 -9.09 2.82 -15.17
N LEU A 160 -7.91 2.17 -15.08
CA LEU A 160 -6.82 2.38 -16.05
C LEU A 160 -7.13 1.75 -17.41
N GLU A 161 -7.82 0.61 -17.42
CA GLU A 161 -8.18 -0.13 -18.64
C GLU A 161 -9.47 0.39 -19.26
N TYR A 162 -10.19 1.25 -18.56
CA TYR A 162 -11.44 1.77 -19.04
C TYR A 162 -11.21 2.61 -20.30
N GLN A 163 -11.81 2.19 -21.42
CA GLN A 163 -11.83 2.89 -22.70
C GLN A 163 -13.18 3.59 -22.86
N TYR A 164 -13.12 4.83 -23.22
CA TYR A 164 -14.28 5.67 -23.45
C TYR A 164 -15.07 5.20 -24.68
N ASP A 165 -16.37 4.95 -24.54
CA ASP A 165 -17.27 4.85 -25.66
C ASP A 165 -17.93 6.23 -25.88
N SER A 166 -17.80 6.79 -27.07
CA SER A 166 -18.16 8.16 -27.40
C SER A 166 -19.65 8.52 -27.20
N GLU A 167 -20.49 7.52 -26.93
CA GLU A 167 -21.91 7.68 -26.68
C GLU A 167 -22.28 7.88 -25.19
N ASP A 168 -21.35 7.65 -24.26
CA ASP A 168 -21.59 7.73 -22.82
C ASP A 168 -21.09 9.05 -22.24
N PHE A 169 -21.97 10.02 -22.12
CA PHE A 169 -21.69 11.36 -21.56
C PHE A 169 -21.28 11.34 -20.07
N ASP A 170 -21.51 10.23 -19.36
CA ASP A 170 -21.39 10.15 -17.90
C ASP A 170 -19.99 9.76 -17.38
N ILE A 171 -19.02 9.44 -18.26
CA ILE A 171 -17.76 8.83 -17.85
C ILE A 171 -16.54 9.76 -18.03
N HIS A 172 -16.77 11.00 -18.32
CA HIS A 172 -15.70 12.00 -18.46
C HIS A 172 -14.85 12.17 -17.18
N GLY A 173 -15.39 11.77 -16.01
CA GLY A 173 -14.70 11.88 -14.73
C GLY A 173 -13.41 11.09 -14.64
N ILE A 174 -13.39 9.82 -15.08
CA ILE A 174 -12.17 8.98 -15.06
C ILE A 174 -11.09 9.55 -15.98
N GLU A 175 -11.47 10.02 -17.18
CA GLU A 175 -10.52 10.65 -18.09
C GLU A 175 -9.97 11.97 -17.55
N LEU A 176 -10.82 12.75 -16.88
CA LEU A 176 -10.38 13.95 -16.19
C LEU A 176 -9.31 13.59 -15.15
N VAL A 177 -9.60 12.62 -14.28
CA VAL A 177 -8.66 12.16 -13.25
C VAL A 177 -7.34 11.70 -13.87
N LYS A 178 -7.38 10.90 -14.93
CA LYS A 178 -6.18 10.47 -15.68
C LYS A 178 -5.36 11.64 -16.22
N LYS A 179 -6.01 12.67 -16.74
CA LYS A 179 -5.33 13.85 -17.33
C LYS A 179 -4.68 14.75 -16.29
N VAL A 180 -5.28 14.88 -15.12
CA VAL A 180 -4.82 15.83 -14.09
C VAL A 180 -3.88 15.21 -13.07
N SER A 181 -3.81 13.87 -12.99
CA SER A 181 -2.90 13.16 -12.10
C SER A 181 -1.50 13.02 -12.69
N LYS A 182 -0.48 13.00 -11.82
CA LYS A 182 0.90 12.62 -12.20
C LYS A 182 1.02 11.12 -12.44
N SER A 183 0.35 10.34 -11.61
CA SER A 183 0.26 8.89 -11.76
C SER A 183 -1.05 8.37 -11.21
N MET A 184 -1.50 7.27 -11.77
CA MET A 184 -2.65 6.52 -11.30
C MET A 184 -2.30 5.04 -11.35
N ASP A 185 -2.49 4.34 -10.24
CA ASP A 185 -2.23 2.90 -10.09
C ASP A 185 -3.50 2.20 -9.62
N TYR A 186 -3.68 0.96 -10.06
CA TYR A 186 -4.78 0.11 -9.63
C TYR A 186 -4.31 -1.27 -9.22
N ILE A 187 -4.81 -1.74 -8.09
CA ILE A 187 -4.52 -3.08 -7.57
C ILE A 187 -5.81 -3.66 -7.00
N ARG A 188 -6.19 -4.85 -7.45
CA ARG A 188 -7.23 -5.65 -6.78
C ARG A 188 -6.58 -6.68 -5.86
N ALA A 189 -6.93 -6.64 -4.59
CA ALA A 189 -6.43 -7.60 -3.60
C ALA A 189 -7.51 -7.89 -2.56
N ILE A 190 -7.70 -9.17 -2.25
CA ILE A 190 -8.67 -9.66 -1.23
C ILE A 190 -10.08 -9.08 -1.51
N ASP A 191 -10.53 -9.21 -2.76
CA ASP A 191 -11.82 -8.70 -3.26
C ASP A 191 -12.07 -7.20 -3.07
N MET A 192 -11.01 -6.43 -2.81
CA MET A 192 -11.04 -4.98 -2.72
C MET A 192 -10.36 -4.34 -3.94
N ASN A 193 -11.03 -3.40 -4.56
CA ASN A 193 -10.42 -2.49 -5.51
C ASN A 193 -9.61 -1.45 -4.75
N ASN A 194 -8.41 -1.13 -5.23
CA ASN A 194 -7.54 -0.08 -4.70
C ASN A 194 -7.09 0.79 -5.85
N THR A 195 -7.49 2.03 -5.86
CA THR A 195 -7.00 3.03 -6.80
C THR A 195 -6.15 4.04 -6.05
N ILE A 196 -4.93 4.29 -6.53
CA ILE A 196 -3.98 5.23 -5.96
C ILE A 196 -3.68 6.30 -7.00
N ILE A 197 -3.91 7.56 -6.66
CA ILE A 197 -3.75 8.72 -7.54
C ILE A 197 -2.75 9.66 -6.87
N SER A 198 -1.74 10.10 -7.62
CA SER A 198 -0.74 11.06 -7.14
C SER A 198 -0.80 12.35 -7.98
N PHE A 199 -0.64 13.49 -7.33
CA PHE A 199 -0.72 14.82 -7.94
C PHE A 199 0.58 15.60 -7.77
#